data_d69b1593321de09835d580c708c1d644
#
_entry.id   d69b1593321de09835d580c708c1d644
#
_cell.length_a   1.000
_cell.length_b   1.000
_cell.length_c   1.000
_cell.angle_alpha   90.00
_cell.angle_beta   90.00
_cell.angle_gamma   90.00
#
_symmetry.space_group_name_H-M   'P 1'
#
loop_
_entity.id
_entity.type
_entity.pdbx_description
1 polymer ?
#
loop_
_entity_poly.entity_id
_entity_poly.type
_entity_poly.pdbx_seq_one_letter_code
_entity_poly.pdbx_strand_id
1 'polypeptide(L)'
;KSNGVEIRTRALVEKVIVEGGSAKGVRLAGGEEIRSFIVASNADPKRTFKTMFQSEELDEDTLKRTDSWKTTAGCVKFLAAMNELPDLTQYLGSNYDANSIINIKIMPSVEYHVQSWRDAASGKVSSCPVMNIQIPSTVEPNLVKGKGHVMSNWVLFEPPTLKNSTWEAERKNVGEQIIDVISQYAPNFRNSLVDWTVQT
;
A
#
# COMPACT_ATOMS: atom_id res chain seq x y z
N LYS A 1 18.35 -10.94 8.31
CA LYS A 1 18.93 -12.10 9.03
C LYS A 1 20.30 -11.79 9.66
N SER A 2 21.05 -10.82 9.15
CA SER A 2 22.37 -10.42 9.70
C SER A 2 22.31 -9.92 11.15
N ASN A 3 21.15 -9.46 11.63
CA ASN A 3 20.97 -8.88 12.98
C ASN A 3 20.23 -9.84 13.94
N GLY A 4 20.28 -11.15 13.70
CA GLY A 4 19.64 -12.15 14.56
C GLY A 4 18.10 -12.21 14.44
N VAL A 5 17.51 -11.58 13.43
CA VAL A 5 16.06 -11.58 13.20
C VAL A 5 15.63 -12.93 12.62
N GLU A 6 14.66 -13.57 13.26
CA GLU A 6 13.94 -14.72 12.71
C GLU A 6 12.71 -14.24 11.93
N ILE A 7 12.60 -14.67 10.67
CA ILE A 7 11.43 -14.36 9.83
C ILE A 7 10.66 -15.67 9.61
N ARG A 8 9.39 -15.67 10.02
CA ARG A 8 8.45 -16.79 9.83
C ARG A 8 7.36 -16.38 8.86
N THR A 9 7.23 -17.09 7.77
CA THR A 9 6.13 -16.94 6.80
C THR A 9 5.06 -18.00 7.07
N ARG A 10 3.84 -17.78 6.60
CA ARG A 10 2.68 -18.66 6.83
C ARG A 10 2.40 -18.90 8.32
N ALA A 11 2.75 -17.92 9.16
CA ALA A 11 2.58 -17.91 10.60
C ALA A 11 1.49 -16.88 10.97
N LEU A 12 0.23 -17.24 10.72
CA LEU A 12 -0.90 -16.37 11.03
C LEU A 12 -1.02 -16.19 12.54
N VAL A 13 -0.91 -14.94 13.01
CA VAL A 13 -1.18 -14.60 14.41
C VAL A 13 -2.69 -14.57 14.63
N GLU A 14 -3.15 -15.38 15.57
CA GLU A 14 -4.56 -15.48 15.95
C GLU A 14 -4.88 -14.60 17.14
N LYS A 15 -3.99 -14.56 18.14
CA LYS A 15 -4.23 -13.85 19.40
C LYS A 15 -2.94 -13.22 19.94
N VAL A 16 -3.07 -12.05 20.59
CA VAL A 16 -2.05 -11.51 21.50
C VAL A 16 -2.27 -12.14 22.88
N ILE A 17 -1.21 -12.65 23.47
CA ILE A 17 -1.24 -13.22 24.83
C ILE A 17 -1.13 -12.07 25.83
N VAL A 18 -2.14 -11.92 26.68
CA VAL A 18 -2.19 -10.90 27.73
C VAL A 18 -2.16 -11.55 29.10
N GLU A 19 -1.25 -11.12 29.95
CA GLU A 19 -1.13 -11.58 31.33
C GLU A 19 -0.85 -10.38 32.24
N GLY A 20 -1.67 -10.21 33.28
CA GLY A 20 -1.53 -9.08 34.19
C GLY A 20 -1.66 -7.71 33.52
N GLY A 21 -2.52 -7.59 32.50
CA GLY A 21 -2.74 -6.33 31.77
C GLY A 21 -1.61 -5.96 30.81
N SER A 22 -0.71 -6.88 30.48
CA SER A 22 0.44 -6.63 29.60
C SER A 22 0.53 -7.68 28.51
N ALA A 23 0.90 -7.28 27.29
CA ALA A 23 1.22 -8.22 26.21
C ALA A 23 2.47 -9.03 26.59
N LYS A 24 2.40 -10.35 26.41
CA LYS A 24 3.46 -11.33 26.74
C LYS A 24 3.85 -12.22 25.56
N GLY A 25 3.35 -11.91 24.36
CA GLY A 25 3.63 -12.67 23.16
C GLY A 25 2.42 -12.79 22.25
N VAL A 26 2.50 -13.73 21.34
CA VAL A 26 1.43 -14.04 20.38
C VAL A 26 1.18 -15.53 20.31
N ARG A 27 -0.07 -15.92 19.98
CA ARG A 27 -0.44 -17.28 19.64
C ARG A 27 -0.75 -17.36 18.14
N LEU A 28 -0.16 -18.33 17.48
CA LEU A 28 -0.41 -18.62 16.08
C LEU A 28 -1.67 -19.48 15.92
N ALA A 29 -2.29 -19.45 14.73
CA ALA A 29 -3.47 -20.25 14.40
C ALA A 29 -3.28 -21.77 14.59
N GLY A 30 -2.04 -22.25 14.57
CA GLY A 30 -1.70 -23.65 14.90
C GLY A 30 -1.56 -23.95 16.39
N GLY A 31 -1.84 -22.98 17.27
CA GLY A 31 -1.73 -23.12 18.73
C GLY A 31 -0.33 -22.87 19.31
N GLU A 32 0.70 -22.71 18.47
CA GLU A 32 2.05 -22.36 18.93
C GLU A 32 2.06 -20.98 19.59
N GLU A 33 2.71 -20.86 20.75
CA GLU A 33 2.90 -19.60 21.45
C GLU A 33 4.35 -19.11 21.29
N ILE A 34 4.48 -17.83 20.92
CA ILE A 34 5.77 -17.14 20.84
C ILE A 34 5.76 -16.05 21.92
N ARG A 35 6.60 -16.23 22.94
CA ARG A 35 6.69 -15.30 24.06
C ARG A 35 7.62 -14.12 23.76
N SER A 36 7.22 -12.92 24.16
CA SER A 36 8.00 -11.69 24.01
C SER A 36 7.57 -10.64 25.03
N PHE A 37 8.50 -9.76 25.42
CA PHE A 37 8.21 -8.61 26.28
C PHE A 37 7.52 -7.46 25.52
N ILE A 38 7.67 -7.42 24.19
CA ILE A 38 7.08 -6.39 23.32
C ILE A 38 6.44 -7.09 22.13
N VAL A 39 5.22 -6.70 21.81
CA VAL A 39 4.51 -7.13 20.59
C VAL A 39 4.21 -5.88 19.77
N ALA A 40 4.70 -5.81 18.55
CA ALA A 40 4.39 -4.76 17.59
C ALA A 40 3.50 -5.33 16.48
N SER A 41 2.37 -4.68 16.23
CA SER A 41 1.45 -5.05 15.15
C SER A 41 1.40 -3.96 14.09
N ASN A 42 1.57 -4.32 12.82
CA ASN A 42 1.26 -3.46 11.68
C ASN A 42 -0.01 -3.91 10.94
N ALA A 43 -0.77 -4.81 11.54
CA ALA A 43 -2.11 -5.12 11.06
C ALA A 43 -3.05 -3.93 11.31
N ASP A 44 -4.16 -3.87 10.56
CA ASP A 44 -5.20 -2.87 10.76
C ASP A 44 -5.64 -2.80 12.24
N PRO A 45 -5.87 -1.59 12.81
CA PRO A 45 -6.27 -1.45 14.20
C PRO A 45 -7.53 -2.23 14.58
N LYS A 46 -8.55 -2.26 13.71
CA LYS A 46 -9.75 -3.05 13.98
C LYS A 46 -9.43 -4.54 14.02
N ARG A 47 -8.62 -5.02 13.07
CA ARG A 47 -8.16 -6.40 13.09
C ARG A 47 -7.34 -6.69 14.35
N THR A 48 -6.40 -5.82 14.70
CA THR A 48 -5.59 -6.00 15.92
C THR A 48 -6.48 -6.05 17.15
N PHE A 49 -7.24 -4.99 17.44
CA PHE A 49 -7.93 -4.83 18.72
C PHE A 49 -9.27 -5.58 18.82
N LYS A 50 -9.92 -5.91 17.69
CA LYS A 50 -11.21 -6.63 17.71
C LYS A 50 -11.09 -8.14 17.45
N THR A 51 -9.98 -8.61 16.89
CA THR A 51 -9.83 -10.04 16.59
C THR A 51 -8.70 -10.72 17.33
N MET A 52 -7.65 -9.98 17.71
CA MET A 52 -6.48 -10.57 18.40
C MET A 52 -6.53 -10.37 19.92
N PHE A 53 -7.51 -9.65 20.45
CA PHE A 53 -7.77 -9.46 21.88
C PHE A 53 -9.20 -9.88 22.22
N GLN A 54 -9.43 -10.26 23.47
CA GLN A 54 -10.76 -10.31 24.05
C GLN A 54 -11.14 -8.94 24.58
N SER A 55 -12.43 -8.61 24.59
CA SER A 55 -12.89 -7.27 25.00
C SER A 55 -12.47 -6.91 26.41
N GLU A 56 -12.38 -7.90 27.30
CA GLU A 56 -12.01 -7.74 28.71
C GLU A 56 -10.50 -7.47 28.90
N GLU A 57 -9.72 -7.71 27.88
CA GLU A 57 -8.26 -7.47 27.86
C GLU A 57 -7.91 -6.03 27.46
N LEU A 58 -8.90 -5.22 27.04
CA LEU A 58 -8.75 -3.85 26.58
C LEU A 58 -9.56 -2.87 27.44
N ASP A 59 -9.05 -1.66 27.60
CA ASP A 59 -9.79 -0.58 28.24
C ASP A 59 -10.93 -0.05 27.33
N GLU A 60 -11.95 0.52 27.95
CA GLU A 60 -13.14 1.02 27.26
C GLU A 60 -12.85 2.12 26.24
N ASP A 61 -11.83 2.96 26.51
CA ASP A 61 -11.42 4.04 25.61
C ASP A 61 -10.78 3.48 24.33
N THR A 62 -9.93 2.47 24.44
CA THR A 62 -9.35 1.75 23.29
C THR A 62 -10.42 1.11 22.43
N LEU A 63 -11.43 0.48 23.05
CA LEU A 63 -12.57 -0.12 22.32
C LEU A 63 -13.37 0.97 21.58
N LYS A 64 -13.74 2.05 22.25
CA LYS A 64 -14.49 3.18 21.65
C LYS A 64 -13.72 3.82 20.49
N ARG A 65 -12.42 4.08 20.67
CA ARG A 65 -11.57 4.64 19.60
C ARG A 65 -11.50 3.70 18.40
N THR A 66 -11.30 2.41 18.62
CA THR A 66 -11.26 1.40 17.56
C THR A 66 -12.57 1.34 16.79
N ASP A 67 -13.70 1.40 17.46
CA ASP A 67 -15.04 1.40 16.84
C ASP A 67 -15.30 2.69 16.03
N SER A 68 -14.86 3.82 16.54
CA SER A 68 -15.01 5.12 15.87
C SER A 68 -14.15 5.28 14.62
N TRP A 69 -13.15 4.44 14.42
CA TRP A 69 -12.22 4.52 13.29
C TRP A 69 -12.93 4.30 11.96
N LYS A 70 -12.99 5.33 11.14
CA LYS A 70 -13.65 5.28 9.82
C LYS A 70 -12.68 4.73 8.77
N THR A 71 -13.07 3.67 8.09
CA THR A 71 -12.35 3.07 6.96
C THR A 71 -13.17 3.26 5.68
N THR A 72 -13.43 4.51 5.32
CA THR A 72 -14.36 4.87 4.24
C THR A 72 -13.66 5.09 2.89
N ALA A 73 -12.35 5.28 2.90
CA ALA A 73 -11.54 5.38 1.68
C ALA A 73 -10.36 4.43 1.77
N GLY A 74 -10.16 3.67 0.72
CA GLY A 74 -9.02 2.80 0.54
C GLY A 74 -7.98 3.41 -0.40
N CYS A 75 -7.01 2.63 -0.73
CA CYS A 75 -6.05 2.89 -1.78
C CYS A 75 -5.81 1.60 -2.57
N VAL A 76 -5.51 1.75 -3.82
CA VAL A 76 -4.97 0.68 -4.65
C VAL A 76 -3.46 0.80 -4.68
N LYS A 77 -2.78 -0.33 -4.57
CA LYS A 77 -1.33 -0.41 -4.70
C LYS A 77 -0.98 -0.94 -6.08
N PHE A 78 -0.33 -0.10 -6.90
CA PHE A 78 0.24 -0.53 -8.17
C PHE A 78 1.74 -0.75 -7.99
N LEU A 79 2.22 -1.92 -8.33
CA LEU A 79 3.63 -2.30 -8.27
C LEU A 79 4.10 -2.62 -9.68
N ALA A 80 5.27 -2.13 -10.06
CA ALA A 80 5.86 -2.42 -11.37
C ALA A 80 7.35 -2.72 -11.28
N ALA A 81 7.79 -3.64 -12.14
CA ALA A 81 9.18 -3.83 -12.51
C ALA A 81 9.43 -3.14 -13.84
N MET A 82 10.51 -2.37 -13.93
CA MET A 82 10.84 -1.55 -15.09
C MET A 82 12.28 -1.81 -15.53
N ASN A 83 12.54 -1.72 -16.83
CA ASN A 83 13.92 -1.81 -17.37
C ASN A 83 14.64 -0.45 -17.40
N GLU A 84 13.88 0.65 -17.34
CA GLU A 84 14.41 2.02 -17.27
C GLU A 84 13.53 2.92 -16.41
N LEU A 85 14.03 4.06 -15.98
CA LEU A 85 13.29 5.05 -15.19
C LEU A 85 12.29 5.81 -16.07
N PRO A 86 11.17 6.31 -15.49
CA PRO A 86 10.25 7.20 -16.19
C PRO A 86 10.98 8.47 -16.67
N ASP A 87 10.82 8.80 -17.95
CA ASP A 87 11.38 10.02 -18.53
C ASP A 87 10.50 11.23 -18.23
N LEU A 88 11.00 12.11 -17.38
CA LEU A 88 10.34 13.35 -16.96
C LEU A 88 10.97 14.60 -17.60
N THR A 89 11.76 14.43 -18.66
CA THR A 89 12.51 15.52 -19.33
C THR A 89 11.61 16.69 -19.72
N GLN A 90 10.37 16.44 -20.16
CA GLN A 90 9.43 17.48 -20.54
C GLN A 90 9.00 18.41 -19.37
N TYR A 91 9.14 17.94 -18.11
CA TYR A 91 8.79 18.72 -16.92
C TYR A 91 10.00 19.24 -16.15
N LEU A 92 11.08 18.48 -16.12
CA LEU A 92 12.26 18.78 -15.32
C LEU A 92 13.45 19.31 -16.14
N GLY A 93 13.32 19.33 -17.48
CA GLY A 93 14.40 19.68 -18.39
C GLY A 93 15.38 18.52 -18.59
N SER A 94 16.27 18.64 -19.60
CA SER A 94 17.19 17.57 -19.98
C SER A 94 18.35 17.33 -19.00
N ASN A 95 18.57 18.23 -18.06
CA ASN A 95 19.71 18.16 -17.13
C ASN A 95 19.36 17.58 -15.76
N TYR A 96 18.14 17.07 -15.55
CA TYR A 96 17.80 16.44 -14.27
C TYR A 96 18.45 15.05 -14.15
N ASP A 97 18.81 14.70 -12.93
CA ASP A 97 19.27 13.34 -12.64
C ASP A 97 18.07 12.43 -12.31
N ALA A 98 17.75 11.53 -13.22
CA ALA A 98 16.64 10.59 -13.04
C ALA A 98 16.80 9.69 -11.79
N ASN A 99 18.03 9.38 -11.39
CA ASN A 99 18.28 8.58 -10.18
C ASN A 99 18.05 9.36 -8.89
N SER A 100 17.96 10.69 -8.93
CA SER A 100 17.59 11.50 -7.77
C SER A 100 16.08 11.52 -7.51
N ILE A 101 15.27 11.04 -8.45
CA ILE A 101 13.81 11.06 -8.37
C ILE A 101 13.30 9.82 -7.64
N ILE A 102 13.10 9.96 -6.34
CA ILE A 102 12.59 8.89 -5.48
C ILE A 102 11.05 8.89 -5.44
N ASN A 103 10.45 10.07 -5.54
CA ASN A 103 9.03 10.28 -5.31
C ASN A 103 8.43 11.19 -6.38
N ILE A 104 7.34 10.75 -7.00
CA ILE A 104 6.58 11.49 -8.00
C ILE A 104 5.13 11.53 -7.53
N LYS A 105 4.50 12.71 -7.58
CA LYS A 105 3.07 12.86 -7.30
C LYS A 105 2.36 13.32 -8.56
N ILE A 106 1.28 12.63 -8.90
CA ILE A 106 0.35 13.02 -9.97
C ILE A 106 -0.95 13.46 -9.32
N MET A 107 -1.14 14.76 -9.22
CA MET A 107 -2.32 15.44 -8.69
C MET A 107 -2.40 16.86 -9.29
N PRO A 108 -2.76 16.99 -10.56
CA PRO A 108 -2.54 18.22 -11.35
C PRO A 108 -3.38 19.41 -10.88
N SER A 109 -4.51 19.19 -10.23
CA SER A 109 -5.37 20.28 -9.71
C SER A 109 -6.19 19.84 -8.50
N VAL A 110 -6.79 20.82 -7.83
CA VAL A 110 -7.75 20.58 -6.73
C VAL A 110 -8.99 19.85 -7.26
N GLU A 111 -9.48 20.24 -8.44
CA GLU A 111 -10.66 19.62 -9.07
C GLU A 111 -10.42 18.14 -9.37
N TYR A 112 -9.23 17.77 -9.85
CA TYR A 112 -8.82 16.39 -10.07
C TYR A 112 -8.91 15.59 -8.77
N HIS A 113 -8.40 16.16 -7.69
CA HIS A 113 -8.42 15.55 -6.37
C HIS A 113 -9.85 15.39 -5.82
N VAL A 114 -10.67 16.42 -5.96
CA VAL A 114 -12.08 16.40 -5.56
C VAL A 114 -12.87 15.37 -6.39
N GLN A 115 -12.60 15.26 -7.69
CA GLN A 115 -13.26 14.27 -8.54
C GLN A 115 -12.91 12.85 -8.12
N SER A 116 -11.62 12.57 -7.84
CA SER A 116 -11.17 11.28 -7.30
C SER A 116 -11.96 10.88 -6.04
N TRP A 117 -12.11 11.82 -5.11
CA TRP A 117 -12.91 11.59 -3.90
C TRP A 117 -14.40 11.33 -4.19
N ARG A 118 -15.01 12.09 -5.10
CA ARG A 118 -16.42 11.92 -5.48
C ARG A 118 -16.69 10.54 -6.08
N ASP A 119 -15.79 10.06 -6.93
CA ASP A 119 -15.88 8.73 -7.52
C ASP A 119 -15.84 7.65 -6.42
N ALA A 120 -14.85 7.73 -5.53
CA ALA A 120 -14.73 6.81 -4.40
C ALA A 120 -15.97 6.85 -3.48
N ALA A 121 -16.46 8.04 -3.14
CA ALA A 121 -17.65 8.21 -2.31
C ALA A 121 -18.92 7.64 -2.99
N SER A 122 -18.94 7.55 -4.31
CA SER A 122 -20.03 6.94 -5.08
C SER A 122 -19.85 5.43 -5.30
N GLY A 123 -18.76 4.83 -4.81
CA GLY A 123 -18.42 3.42 -4.98
C GLY A 123 -17.91 3.08 -6.38
N LYS A 124 -17.25 4.01 -7.06
CA LYS A 124 -16.67 3.83 -8.39
C LYS A 124 -15.15 3.87 -8.33
N VAL A 125 -14.51 3.17 -9.25
CA VAL A 125 -13.08 3.39 -9.53
C VAL A 125 -12.88 4.86 -9.91
N SER A 126 -11.81 5.46 -9.39
CA SER A 126 -11.52 6.87 -9.67
C SER A 126 -11.26 7.11 -11.16
N SER A 127 -11.97 8.07 -11.76
CA SER A 127 -11.66 8.58 -13.10
C SER A 127 -10.44 9.49 -13.12
N CYS A 128 -10.02 9.96 -11.94
CA CYS A 128 -8.91 10.87 -11.71
C CYS A 128 -7.96 10.28 -10.64
N PRO A 129 -7.21 9.22 -10.95
CA PRO A 129 -6.39 8.51 -9.95
C PRO A 129 -5.29 9.42 -9.39
N VAL A 130 -5.42 9.80 -8.13
CA VAL A 130 -4.40 10.56 -7.40
C VAL A 130 -3.27 9.63 -6.99
N MET A 131 -2.07 9.88 -7.48
CA MET A 131 -0.95 8.96 -7.35
C MET A 131 0.17 9.51 -6.49
N ASN A 132 0.72 8.64 -5.63
CA ASN A 132 1.96 8.86 -4.91
C ASN A 132 2.92 7.72 -5.25
N ILE A 133 3.79 7.98 -6.21
CA ILE A 133 4.70 7.03 -6.82
C ILE A 133 6.04 7.08 -6.09
N GLN A 134 6.59 5.93 -5.76
CA GLN A 134 7.92 5.77 -5.19
C GLN A 134 8.74 4.83 -6.06
N ILE A 135 10.02 5.16 -6.28
CA ILE A 135 10.98 4.34 -7.01
C ILE A 135 12.17 4.03 -6.09
N PRO A 136 11.99 3.12 -5.11
CA PRO A 136 12.98 2.90 -4.06
C PRO A 136 14.31 2.34 -4.58
N SER A 137 14.32 1.73 -5.75
CA SER A 137 15.57 1.22 -6.36
C SER A 137 16.55 2.31 -6.80
N THR A 138 16.14 3.59 -6.84
CA THR A 138 17.05 4.70 -7.10
C THR A 138 17.98 4.97 -5.91
N VAL A 139 17.57 4.64 -4.68
CA VAL A 139 18.34 4.81 -3.44
C VAL A 139 18.83 3.48 -2.87
N GLU A 140 18.17 2.39 -3.16
CA GLU A 140 18.54 1.03 -2.71
C GLU A 140 18.60 0.08 -3.93
N PRO A 141 19.70 0.09 -4.68
CA PRO A 141 19.84 -0.73 -5.90
C PRO A 141 19.74 -2.24 -5.65
N ASN A 142 20.03 -2.70 -4.42
CA ASN A 142 19.92 -4.13 -4.05
C ASN A 142 18.49 -4.68 -4.03
N LEU A 143 17.48 -3.82 -4.17
CA LEU A 143 16.08 -4.26 -4.33
C LEU A 143 15.84 -4.98 -5.66
N VAL A 144 16.74 -4.78 -6.64
CA VAL A 144 16.64 -5.43 -7.95
C VAL A 144 17.91 -6.25 -8.21
N LYS A 145 17.71 -7.48 -8.70
CA LYS A 145 18.84 -8.29 -9.18
C LYS A 145 19.17 -7.91 -10.62
N GLY A 146 20.35 -7.32 -10.83
CA GLY A 146 20.80 -6.89 -12.15
C GLY A 146 20.42 -5.45 -12.48
N LYS A 147 20.10 -5.20 -13.76
CA LYS A 147 19.68 -3.87 -14.22
C LYS A 147 18.15 -3.77 -14.18
N GLY A 148 17.66 -2.61 -13.78
CA GLY A 148 16.23 -2.31 -13.74
C GLY A 148 15.82 -1.57 -12.48
N HIS A 149 14.51 -1.33 -12.36
CA HIS A 149 13.94 -0.55 -11.29
C HIS A 149 12.62 -1.17 -10.80
N VAL A 150 12.26 -0.83 -9.57
CA VAL A 150 10.94 -1.17 -9.00
C VAL A 150 10.19 0.10 -8.65
N MET A 151 8.91 0.10 -8.97
CA MET A 151 7.99 1.18 -8.64
C MET A 151 6.94 0.66 -7.65
N SER A 152 6.57 1.52 -6.72
CA SER A 152 5.49 1.32 -5.76
C SER A 152 4.62 2.56 -5.76
N ASN A 153 3.41 2.45 -6.29
CA ASN A 153 2.49 3.57 -6.41
C ASN A 153 1.28 3.36 -5.50
N TRP A 154 0.97 4.36 -4.68
CA TRP A 154 -0.27 4.46 -3.93
C TRP A 154 -1.25 5.30 -4.74
N VAL A 155 -2.33 4.67 -5.19
CA VAL A 155 -3.46 5.36 -5.83
C VAL A 155 -4.51 5.61 -4.76
N LEU A 156 -4.71 6.88 -4.45
CA LEU A 156 -5.54 7.32 -3.33
C LEU A 156 -7.01 7.48 -3.74
N PHE A 157 -7.88 7.45 -2.74
CA PHE A 157 -9.32 7.62 -2.88
C PHE A 157 -9.98 6.56 -3.77
N GLU A 158 -9.68 5.32 -3.47
CA GLU A 158 -10.40 4.19 -4.02
C GLU A 158 -11.42 3.65 -3.01
N PRO A 159 -12.61 3.23 -3.43
CA PRO A 159 -13.61 2.72 -2.50
C PRO A 159 -13.21 1.34 -1.99
N PRO A 160 -13.46 1.00 -0.72
CA PRO A 160 -13.20 -0.35 -0.21
C PRO A 160 -14.06 -1.42 -0.91
N THR A 161 -15.20 -1.02 -1.45
CA THR A 161 -16.11 -1.89 -2.21
C THR A 161 -16.68 -1.14 -3.41
N LEU A 162 -16.64 -1.75 -4.58
CA LEU A 162 -17.24 -1.21 -5.79
C LEU A 162 -18.76 -1.46 -5.81
N LYS A 163 -19.55 -0.47 -6.25
CA LYS A 163 -21.00 -0.54 -6.27
C LYS A 163 -21.55 -1.50 -7.33
N ASN A 164 -20.95 -1.51 -8.54
CA ASN A 164 -21.46 -2.23 -9.70
C ASN A 164 -20.47 -3.23 -10.27
N SER A 165 -19.36 -3.50 -9.60
CA SER A 165 -18.30 -4.40 -10.02
C SER A 165 -17.56 -4.96 -8.83
N THR A 166 -16.52 -5.74 -9.06
CA THR A 166 -15.61 -6.23 -8.03
C THR A 166 -14.18 -5.80 -8.33
N TRP A 167 -13.38 -5.65 -7.30
CA TRP A 167 -11.96 -5.35 -7.49
C TRP A 167 -11.22 -6.42 -8.29
N GLU A 168 -11.63 -7.67 -8.19
CA GLU A 168 -11.06 -8.76 -8.99
C GLU A 168 -11.29 -8.54 -10.49
N ALA A 169 -12.51 -8.13 -10.86
CA ALA A 169 -12.87 -7.86 -12.26
C ALA A 169 -12.18 -6.59 -12.80
N GLU A 170 -12.06 -5.54 -11.95
CA GLU A 170 -11.50 -4.25 -12.38
C GLU A 170 -9.97 -4.17 -12.30
N ARG A 171 -9.30 -5.09 -11.65
CA ARG A 171 -7.85 -5.04 -11.39
C ARG A 171 -7.02 -4.72 -12.62
N LYS A 172 -7.30 -5.40 -13.74
CA LYS A 172 -6.59 -5.18 -15.00
C LYS A 172 -6.88 -3.80 -15.60
N ASN A 173 -8.14 -3.40 -15.64
CA ASN A 173 -8.56 -2.10 -16.18
C ASN A 173 -7.95 -0.95 -15.40
N VAL A 174 -7.95 -1.05 -14.07
CA VAL A 174 -7.32 -0.06 -13.18
C VAL A 174 -5.80 0.00 -13.41
N GLY A 175 -5.14 -1.13 -13.59
CA GLY A 175 -3.72 -1.16 -13.92
C GLY A 175 -3.41 -0.46 -15.24
N GLU A 176 -4.18 -0.73 -16.28
CA GLU A 176 -4.02 -0.08 -17.59
C GLU A 176 -4.30 1.44 -17.49
N GLN A 177 -5.33 1.86 -16.75
CA GLN A 177 -5.62 3.28 -16.52
C GLN A 177 -4.44 3.98 -15.81
N ILE A 178 -3.85 3.35 -14.80
CA ILE A 178 -2.68 3.88 -14.10
C ILE A 178 -1.52 4.06 -15.06
N ILE A 179 -1.26 3.05 -15.90
CA ILE A 179 -0.19 3.09 -16.91
C ILE A 179 -0.43 4.22 -17.92
N ASP A 180 -1.67 4.38 -18.39
CA ASP A 180 -2.03 5.45 -19.31
C ASP A 180 -1.81 6.84 -18.72
N VAL A 181 -2.22 7.05 -17.46
CA VAL A 181 -2.03 8.33 -16.78
C VAL A 181 -0.54 8.61 -16.56
N ILE A 182 0.25 7.64 -16.09
CA ILE A 182 1.70 7.87 -15.91
C ILE A 182 2.37 8.15 -17.27
N SER A 183 1.94 7.47 -18.35
CA SER A 183 2.51 7.65 -19.69
C SER A 183 2.26 9.03 -20.29
N GLN A 184 1.24 9.76 -19.82
CA GLN A 184 1.04 11.17 -20.19
C GLN A 184 2.16 12.08 -19.65
N TYR A 185 2.75 11.72 -18.53
CA TYR A 185 3.83 12.47 -17.88
C TYR A 185 5.22 11.91 -18.22
N ALA A 186 5.33 10.62 -18.47
CA ALA A 186 6.56 9.91 -18.82
C ALA A 186 6.29 9.02 -20.04
N PRO A 187 6.52 9.52 -21.29
CA PRO A 187 6.12 8.83 -22.52
C PRO A 187 6.75 7.45 -22.72
N ASN A 188 7.91 7.20 -22.14
CA ASN A 188 8.58 5.89 -22.18
C ASN A 188 7.99 4.86 -21.22
N PHE A 189 7.15 5.27 -20.24
CA PHE A 189 6.76 4.43 -19.11
C PHE A 189 6.15 3.10 -19.54
N ARG A 190 5.17 3.10 -20.45
CA ARG A 190 4.56 1.85 -20.91
C ARG A 190 5.56 0.86 -21.49
N ASN A 191 6.52 1.36 -22.27
CA ASN A 191 7.55 0.53 -22.91
C ASN A 191 8.64 0.09 -21.92
N SER A 192 8.80 0.79 -20.79
CA SER A 192 9.75 0.43 -19.75
C SER A 192 9.27 -0.72 -18.85
N LEU A 193 7.99 -1.06 -18.89
CA LEU A 193 7.41 -2.09 -18.03
C LEU A 193 7.89 -3.49 -18.44
N VAL A 194 8.42 -4.21 -17.46
CA VAL A 194 8.74 -5.64 -17.57
C VAL A 194 7.56 -6.46 -17.06
N ASP A 195 6.97 -6.04 -15.95
CA ASP A 195 5.80 -6.67 -15.34
C ASP A 195 5.13 -5.69 -14.35
N TRP A 196 3.85 -5.91 -14.04
CA TRP A 196 3.13 -5.11 -13.07
C TRP A 196 2.00 -5.88 -12.39
N THR A 197 1.60 -5.41 -11.24
CA THR A 197 0.46 -5.96 -10.50
C THR A 197 -0.29 -4.87 -9.73
N VAL A 198 -1.57 -5.09 -9.53
CA VAL A 198 -2.46 -4.24 -8.74
C VAL A 198 -2.92 -5.04 -7.52
N GLN A 199 -2.75 -4.46 -6.34
CA GLN A 199 -3.28 -4.97 -5.07
C GLN A 199 -4.42 -4.05 -4.62
N THR A 200 -5.53 -4.66 -4.30
CA THR A 200 -6.80 -4.01 -3.94
C THR A 200 -7.28 -4.48 -2.58
#